data_b2717c296b700bd849a7bbff34c20f61
#
_entry.id   b2717c296b700bd849a7bbff34c20f61
#
_cell.length_a   1.000
_cell.length_b   1.000
_cell.length_c   1.000
_cell.angle_alpha   90.00
_cell.angle_beta   90.00
_cell.angle_gamma   90.00
#
_symmetry.space_group_name_H-M   'P 1'
#
loop_
_entity.id
_entity.type
_entity.pdbx_description
1 polymer ?
#
loop_
_entity_poly.entity_id
_entity_poly.type
_entity_poly.pdbx_seq_one_letter_code
_entity_poly.pdbx_strand_id
1 'polypeptide(L)'
;MPQDPHTPVSSEPPAGLLPADGQAVFQAPGTGEGGEPAPGGGAGTEPVEGYELPEAPEAADAFGGPLPDIGEASFGPPTGPETVHGPDDRVQITTTGVYPWRVHCFLEITAADGSAWLGTGWFIGPHTIATAGHVVFIKNSGVPGRDGWVRSIKVWPGRNGGTAPYGPVVSTNFRSVTGWTGSGDENYDYGAIILSTDLGAQTGWFGFGVWSDADLLQVTGNIAGYPADKPYATLWYDARRIDSVGPRKVYYDIDTFGGQSGSSVYRIIGNDRYGIAVHTYGGARVNSGTRITTPVYNNFVAWKA
;
A
#
# COMPACT_ATOMS: atom_id res chain seq x y z
N MET A 1 11.07 -28.38 12.69
CA MET A 1 11.40 -27.61 11.47
C MET A 1 11.13 -26.15 11.78
N PRO A 2 11.93 -25.19 11.33
CA PRO A 2 11.56 -23.79 11.48
C PRO A 2 10.23 -23.54 10.76
N GLN A 3 9.38 -22.72 11.36
CA GLN A 3 8.08 -22.35 10.78
C GLN A 3 8.31 -21.58 9.47
N ASP A 4 7.49 -21.84 8.44
CA ASP A 4 7.55 -21.08 7.20
C ASP A 4 7.26 -19.58 7.49
N PRO A 5 8.17 -18.67 7.17
CA PRO A 5 8.01 -17.25 7.46
C PRO A 5 6.85 -16.60 6.69
N HIS A 6 6.32 -17.26 5.66
CA HIS A 6 5.09 -16.83 4.98
C HIS A 6 3.81 -17.37 5.62
N THR A 7 3.90 -18.09 6.76
CA THR A 7 2.71 -18.56 7.49
C THR A 7 1.82 -17.37 7.86
N PRO A 8 0.54 -17.34 7.41
CA PRO A 8 -0.37 -16.26 7.71
C PRO A 8 -0.68 -16.16 9.20
N VAL A 9 -0.81 -14.92 9.68
CA VAL A 9 -1.29 -14.59 11.03
C VAL A 9 -2.35 -13.50 10.94
N SER A 10 -3.27 -13.50 11.92
CA SER A 10 -4.41 -12.58 11.97
C SER A 10 -4.50 -11.91 13.32
N SER A 11 -5.02 -10.68 13.36
CA SER A 11 -5.41 -9.98 14.59
C SER A 11 -6.66 -10.60 15.22
N GLU A 12 -7.47 -11.34 14.45
CA GLU A 12 -8.61 -12.11 14.93
C GLU A 12 -8.26 -13.61 15.04
N PRO A 13 -8.92 -14.39 15.95
CA PRO A 13 -8.72 -15.84 15.99
C PRO A 13 -9.08 -16.47 14.64
N PRO A 14 -8.37 -17.52 14.20
CA PRO A 14 -8.51 -18.10 12.87
C PRO A 14 -9.91 -18.70 12.65
N ALA A 15 -10.67 -18.13 11.72
CA ALA A 15 -11.69 -18.89 10.99
C ALA A 15 -10.93 -19.78 10.00
N GLY A 16 -11.27 -21.06 9.96
CA GLY A 16 -10.50 -22.09 9.26
C GLY A 16 -10.14 -21.71 7.81
N LEU A 17 -8.85 -21.65 7.54
CA LEU A 17 -8.29 -21.43 6.21
C LEU A 17 -8.43 -22.71 5.39
N LEU A 18 -9.10 -22.62 4.24
CA LEU A 18 -9.08 -23.67 3.23
C LEU A 18 -7.82 -23.48 2.36
N PRO A 19 -7.06 -24.53 2.07
CA PRO A 19 -5.93 -24.46 1.16
C PRO A 19 -6.43 -24.21 -0.27
N ALA A 20 -5.85 -23.21 -0.95
CA ALA A 20 -6.10 -22.95 -2.35
C ALA A 20 -5.16 -23.83 -3.19
N ASP A 21 -5.70 -24.88 -3.79
CA ASP A 21 -5.06 -25.60 -4.88
C ASP A 21 -5.37 -24.87 -6.20
N GLY A 22 -4.34 -24.41 -6.90
CA GLY A 22 -4.50 -23.90 -8.25
C GLY A 22 -3.42 -22.89 -8.64
N GLN A 23 -2.71 -23.19 -9.73
CA GLN A 23 -1.76 -22.29 -10.36
C GLN A 23 -2.50 -21.20 -11.15
N ALA A 24 -2.84 -20.09 -10.49
CA ALA A 24 -3.13 -18.85 -11.22
C ALA A 24 -1.91 -17.94 -11.09
N VAL A 25 -1.42 -17.43 -12.21
CA VAL A 25 -0.22 -16.59 -12.25
C VAL A 25 -0.52 -15.15 -11.80
N PHE A 26 -1.77 -14.72 -11.94
CA PHE A 26 -2.24 -13.40 -11.53
C PHE A 26 -3.75 -13.37 -11.29
N GLN A 27 -4.19 -12.40 -10.47
CA GLN A 27 -5.59 -12.07 -10.25
C GLN A 27 -5.97 -10.85 -11.06
N ALA A 28 -7.13 -10.89 -11.72
CA ALA A 28 -7.63 -9.78 -12.50
C ALA A 28 -8.05 -8.59 -11.62
N PRO A 29 -7.89 -7.35 -12.12
CA PRO A 29 -8.41 -6.17 -11.45
C PRO A 29 -9.94 -6.09 -11.58
N GLY A 30 -10.56 -5.25 -10.74
CA GLY A 30 -11.97 -4.88 -10.82
C GLY A 30 -12.13 -3.37 -10.79
N THR A 31 -12.87 -2.81 -11.75
CA THR A 31 -13.01 -1.36 -11.92
C THR A 31 -14.10 -0.71 -11.03
N GLY A 32 -14.91 -1.53 -10.33
CA GLY A 32 -16.01 -1.06 -9.49
C GLY A 32 -17.27 -0.65 -10.28
N GLU A 33 -18.38 -0.43 -9.58
CA GLU A 33 -19.61 0.04 -10.20
C GLU A 33 -19.50 1.51 -10.64
N GLY A 34 -19.90 1.80 -11.89
CA GLY A 34 -20.00 3.16 -12.44
C GLY A 34 -18.67 3.82 -12.79
N GLY A 35 -17.56 3.08 -12.75
CA GLY A 35 -16.26 3.59 -13.17
C GLY A 35 -15.86 3.07 -14.54
N GLU A 36 -15.87 3.93 -15.56
CA GLU A 36 -15.08 3.63 -16.72
C GLU A 36 -13.60 3.55 -16.31
N PRO A 37 -12.81 2.59 -16.84
CA PRO A 37 -11.37 2.61 -16.63
C PRO A 37 -10.87 3.98 -17.10
N ALA A 38 -10.00 4.61 -16.30
CA ALA A 38 -9.33 5.83 -16.76
C ALA A 38 -8.77 5.57 -18.17
N PRO A 39 -8.89 6.52 -19.09
CA PRO A 39 -8.39 6.35 -20.46
C PRO A 39 -6.96 5.85 -20.37
N GLY A 40 -6.71 4.68 -20.98
CA GLY A 40 -5.51 3.90 -20.74
C GLY A 40 -4.26 4.71 -21.01
N GLY A 41 -3.46 4.88 -19.99
CA GLY A 41 -2.05 5.17 -20.19
C GLY A 41 -1.46 4.04 -21.03
N GLY A 42 -0.67 4.35 -22.02
CA GLY A 42 0.09 3.35 -22.76
C GLY A 42 0.88 2.45 -21.81
N ALA A 43 1.44 1.37 -22.32
CA ALA A 43 2.18 0.38 -21.55
C ALA A 43 3.34 1.00 -20.72
N GLY A 44 3.08 1.67 -19.63
CA GLY A 44 4.12 2.33 -18.83
C GLY A 44 3.61 3.14 -17.68
N THR A 45 2.99 4.28 -17.91
CA THR A 45 2.63 5.26 -16.90
C THR A 45 1.15 5.61 -16.91
N GLU A 46 0.64 6.06 -15.77
CA GLU A 46 -0.70 6.60 -15.69
C GLU A 46 -0.82 7.96 -16.39
N PRO A 47 -1.97 8.22 -17.07
CA PRO A 47 -2.28 9.57 -17.52
C PRO A 47 -2.48 10.46 -16.30
N VAL A 48 -1.67 11.50 -16.20
CA VAL A 48 -1.77 12.50 -15.12
C VAL A 48 -2.36 13.75 -15.71
N GLU A 49 -3.45 14.23 -15.15
CA GLU A 49 -3.98 15.55 -15.47
C GLU A 49 -3.00 16.62 -14.97
N GLY A 50 -2.94 17.76 -15.68
CA GLY A 50 -1.97 18.81 -15.38
C GLY A 50 -2.02 19.24 -13.91
N TYR A 51 -0.85 19.46 -13.35
CA TYR A 51 -0.67 19.89 -11.96
C TYR A 51 -1.28 21.29 -11.76
N GLU A 52 -2.33 21.36 -10.93
CA GLU A 52 -2.81 22.62 -10.37
C GLU A 52 -2.27 22.75 -8.94
N LEU A 53 -1.67 23.88 -8.61
CA LEU A 53 -1.23 24.16 -7.24
C LEU A 53 -2.45 24.07 -6.32
N PRO A 54 -2.39 23.26 -5.24
CA PRO A 54 -3.51 23.13 -4.33
C PRO A 54 -3.82 24.45 -3.65
N GLU A 55 -5.10 24.78 -3.52
CA GLU A 55 -5.55 25.78 -2.55
C GLU A 55 -5.13 25.34 -1.14
N ALA A 56 -4.89 26.33 -0.27
CA ALA A 56 -4.39 26.10 1.08
C ALA A 56 -5.19 25.01 1.82
N PRO A 57 -4.51 24.17 2.63
CA PRO A 57 -5.14 22.99 3.24
C PRO A 57 -6.32 23.37 4.11
N GLU A 58 -7.48 22.79 3.82
CA GLU A 58 -8.61 22.82 4.74
C GLU A 58 -8.31 21.99 5.99
N ALA A 59 -8.95 22.38 7.06
CA ALA A 59 -8.75 22.01 8.45
C ALA A 59 -8.25 20.57 8.73
N ALA A 60 -7.29 20.50 9.63
CA ALA A 60 -6.82 19.27 10.28
C ALA A 60 -7.98 18.43 10.82
N ASP A 61 -7.92 17.13 10.54
CA ASP A 61 -8.81 16.13 11.12
C ASP A 61 -8.71 16.07 12.67
N ALA A 62 -9.56 15.28 13.29
CA ALA A 62 -9.78 15.15 14.73
C ALA A 62 -8.52 14.92 15.62
N PHE A 63 -7.35 14.74 15.04
CA PHE A 63 -6.08 14.60 15.75
C PHE A 63 -5.25 15.90 15.86
N GLY A 64 -5.75 17.03 15.35
CA GLY A 64 -5.13 18.34 15.60
C GLY A 64 -3.88 18.68 14.78
N GLY A 65 -3.57 17.92 13.72
CA GLY A 65 -2.47 18.19 12.80
C GLY A 65 -2.13 17.00 11.89
N PRO A 66 -1.17 17.18 10.96
CA PRO A 66 -0.72 16.09 10.10
C PRO A 66 -0.14 14.95 10.94
N LEU A 67 -0.53 13.70 10.60
CA LEU A 67 -0.03 12.51 11.27
C LEU A 67 1.38 12.15 10.78
N PRO A 68 2.26 11.61 11.65
CA PRO A 68 3.55 11.09 11.25
C PRO A 68 3.43 9.76 10.51
N ASP A 69 4.48 9.41 9.76
CA ASP A 69 4.58 8.15 9.03
C ASP A 69 4.61 6.93 9.96
N ILE A 70 3.83 5.91 9.63
CA ILE A 70 3.77 4.64 10.37
C ILE A 70 5.13 3.90 10.37
N GLY A 71 5.97 4.10 9.37
CA GLY A 71 7.33 3.54 9.34
C GLY A 71 8.18 4.00 10.52
N GLU A 72 8.00 5.23 10.99
CA GLU A 72 8.67 5.76 12.19
C GLU A 72 8.23 5.03 13.46
N ALA A 73 6.99 4.53 13.49
CA ALA A 73 6.48 3.76 14.62
C ALA A 73 7.21 2.43 14.80
N SER A 74 7.61 1.77 13.69
CA SER A 74 8.25 0.45 13.72
C SER A 74 9.76 0.50 13.93
N PHE A 75 10.44 1.52 13.39
CA PHE A 75 11.91 1.55 13.40
C PHE A 75 12.48 2.80 14.07
N GLY A 76 11.64 3.64 14.66
CA GLY A 76 12.00 4.97 15.12
C GLY A 76 12.25 5.92 13.94
N PRO A 77 12.70 7.16 14.21
CA PRO A 77 13.01 8.11 13.16
C PRO A 77 13.96 7.48 12.15
N PRO A 78 13.63 7.46 10.85
CA PRO A 78 14.43 6.75 9.87
C PRO A 78 15.85 7.31 9.83
N THR A 79 16.83 6.42 9.89
CA THR A 79 18.23 6.77 9.62
C THR A 79 18.47 7.02 8.13
N GLY A 80 17.48 6.71 7.28
CA GLY A 80 17.35 7.03 5.88
C GLY A 80 15.86 7.13 5.53
N PRO A 81 15.25 8.33 5.42
CA PRO A 81 13.86 8.46 5.03
C PRO A 81 13.63 7.84 3.67
N GLU A 82 12.39 7.41 3.39
CA GLU A 82 11.90 7.22 2.02
C GLU A 82 12.34 8.46 1.23
N THR A 83 13.01 8.26 0.08
CA THR A 83 13.84 9.31 -0.46
C THR A 83 13.28 9.81 -1.78
N VAL A 84 13.19 11.13 -1.89
CA VAL A 84 13.11 11.84 -3.16
C VAL A 84 14.50 11.85 -3.78
N HIS A 85 14.63 11.27 -4.98
CA HIS A 85 15.91 11.12 -5.68
C HIS A 85 16.11 12.26 -6.70
N GLY A 86 16.82 13.32 -6.32
CA GLY A 86 17.03 14.49 -7.18
C GLY A 86 15.91 15.52 -7.06
N PRO A 87 15.45 16.12 -8.18
CA PRO A 87 14.24 16.93 -8.20
C PRO A 87 13.02 16.08 -7.85
N ASP A 88 12.07 16.64 -7.10
CA ASP A 88 10.82 15.96 -6.77
C ASP A 88 9.90 15.91 -8.01
N ASP A 89 9.81 14.74 -8.62
CA ASP A 89 9.03 14.51 -9.84
C ASP A 89 7.62 14.01 -9.55
N ARG A 90 7.25 13.82 -8.26
CA ARG A 90 5.89 13.42 -7.87
C ARG A 90 4.87 14.46 -8.29
N VAL A 91 3.76 14.00 -8.86
CA VAL A 91 2.63 14.85 -9.26
C VAL A 91 1.41 14.58 -8.41
N GLN A 92 0.70 15.64 -8.02
CA GLN A 92 -0.54 15.48 -7.27
C GLN A 92 -1.66 14.97 -8.16
N ILE A 93 -2.40 13.99 -7.67
CA ILE A 93 -3.64 13.53 -8.29
C ILE A 93 -4.82 14.24 -7.62
N THR A 94 -5.53 15.05 -8.38
CA THR A 94 -6.67 15.82 -7.88
C THR A 94 -8.02 15.13 -8.14
N THR A 95 -8.10 14.30 -9.18
CA THR A 95 -9.30 13.55 -9.57
C THR A 95 -9.36 12.17 -8.90
N THR A 96 -9.26 12.14 -7.58
CA THR A 96 -9.13 10.87 -6.82
C THR A 96 -10.41 10.04 -6.76
N GLY A 97 -11.56 10.58 -7.14
CA GLY A 97 -12.85 9.88 -7.15
C GLY A 97 -13.03 8.90 -8.32
N VAL A 98 -12.10 8.85 -9.29
CA VAL A 98 -12.20 7.97 -10.46
C VAL A 98 -11.17 6.85 -10.42
N TYR A 99 -11.43 5.73 -11.10
CA TYR A 99 -10.46 4.65 -11.30
C TYR A 99 -9.33 5.13 -12.22
N PRO A 100 -8.05 4.83 -11.95
CA PRO A 100 -7.56 3.93 -10.91
C PRO A 100 -7.32 4.58 -9.54
N TRP A 101 -7.43 5.89 -9.41
CA TRP A 101 -6.99 6.65 -8.25
C TRP A 101 -7.76 6.34 -6.98
N ARG A 102 -9.09 6.09 -7.09
CA ARG A 102 -9.96 5.73 -5.97
C ARG A 102 -9.65 4.36 -5.33
N VAL A 103 -8.80 3.54 -5.98
CA VAL A 103 -8.32 2.26 -5.44
C VAL A 103 -7.31 2.48 -4.31
N HIS A 104 -6.59 3.61 -4.32
CA HIS A 104 -5.63 3.97 -3.29
C HIS A 104 -6.33 4.54 -2.06
N CYS A 105 -5.90 4.10 -0.88
CA CYS A 105 -6.49 4.46 0.40
C CYS A 105 -5.51 5.22 1.27
N PHE A 106 -5.91 6.40 1.73
CA PHE A 106 -5.29 7.04 2.88
C PHE A 106 -5.67 6.26 4.14
N LEU A 107 -4.70 5.97 5.00
CA LEU A 107 -4.89 5.20 6.22
C LEU A 107 -4.56 6.05 7.44
N GLU A 108 -5.55 6.22 8.33
CA GLU A 108 -5.32 6.74 9.68
C GLU A 108 -5.24 5.57 10.65
N ILE A 109 -4.09 5.39 11.28
CA ILE A 109 -3.74 4.21 12.05
C ILE A 109 -3.68 4.56 13.52
N THR A 110 -4.37 3.82 14.37
CA THR A 110 -4.24 3.91 15.83
C THR A 110 -3.43 2.73 16.33
N ALA A 111 -2.22 2.99 16.82
CA ALA A 111 -1.33 1.97 17.36
C ALA A 111 -1.81 1.38 18.70
N ALA A 112 -1.19 0.31 19.16
CA ALA A 112 -1.53 -0.36 20.42
C ALA A 112 -1.40 0.56 21.64
N ASP A 113 -0.43 1.50 21.65
CA ASP A 113 -0.25 2.49 22.68
C ASP A 113 -1.21 3.70 22.58
N GLY A 114 -2.05 3.74 21.53
CA GLY A 114 -2.99 4.84 21.26
C GLY A 114 -2.40 5.98 20.43
N SER A 115 -1.13 5.94 20.05
CA SER A 115 -0.54 6.91 19.12
C SER A 115 -1.16 6.79 17.73
N ALA A 116 -1.19 7.89 17.00
CA ALA A 116 -1.82 7.99 15.69
C ALA A 116 -0.78 8.21 14.58
N TRP A 117 -0.95 7.53 13.46
CA TRP A 117 0.00 7.44 12.35
C TRP A 117 -0.72 7.44 11.02
N LEU A 118 -0.01 7.75 9.95
CA LEU A 118 -0.53 7.63 8.58
C LEU A 118 0.22 6.56 7.78
N GLY A 119 -0.47 6.02 6.80
CA GLY A 119 0.07 5.07 5.83
C GLY A 119 -0.80 5.03 4.58
N THR A 120 -0.44 4.15 3.67
CA THR A 120 -1.16 3.94 2.41
C THR A 120 -1.54 2.46 2.24
N GLY A 121 -2.63 2.20 1.55
CA GLY A 121 -3.05 0.87 1.10
C GLY A 121 -3.77 0.95 -0.24
N TRP A 122 -4.10 -0.20 -0.82
CA TRP A 122 -4.79 -0.29 -2.09
C TRP A 122 -5.67 -1.53 -2.16
N PHE A 123 -6.85 -1.40 -2.76
CA PHE A 123 -7.78 -2.51 -2.89
C PHE A 123 -7.23 -3.60 -3.81
N ILE A 124 -7.35 -4.87 -3.37
CA ILE A 124 -7.06 -6.09 -4.13
C ILE A 124 -8.29 -6.96 -4.34
N GLY A 125 -9.41 -6.57 -3.74
CA GLY A 125 -10.71 -7.26 -3.83
C GLY A 125 -11.81 -6.45 -3.16
N PRO A 126 -13.05 -6.96 -3.14
CA PRO A 126 -14.21 -6.23 -2.59
C PRO A 126 -14.05 -5.80 -1.13
N HIS A 127 -13.41 -6.64 -0.31
CA HIS A 127 -13.29 -6.46 1.14
C HIS A 127 -11.86 -6.26 1.61
N THR A 128 -10.85 -6.34 0.71
CA THR A 128 -9.46 -6.50 1.11
C THR A 128 -8.58 -5.41 0.53
N ILE A 129 -7.81 -4.79 1.40
CA ILE A 129 -6.80 -3.79 1.08
C ILE A 129 -5.43 -4.39 1.39
N ALA A 130 -4.54 -4.44 0.40
CA ALA A 130 -3.14 -4.77 0.60
C ALA A 130 -2.38 -3.55 1.12
N THR A 131 -1.40 -3.79 1.99
CA THR A 131 -0.55 -2.78 2.58
C THR A 131 0.75 -3.41 3.10
N ALA A 132 1.65 -2.63 3.70
CA ALA A 132 2.85 -3.15 4.35
C ALA A 132 2.52 -3.85 5.69
N GLY A 133 3.36 -4.75 6.11
CA GLY A 133 3.22 -5.46 7.39
C GLY A 133 3.33 -4.51 8.58
N HIS A 134 4.25 -3.54 8.53
CA HIS A 134 4.42 -2.54 9.59
C HIS A 134 3.23 -1.57 9.72
N VAL A 135 2.39 -1.46 8.71
CA VAL A 135 1.13 -0.68 8.75
C VAL A 135 0.09 -1.33 9.67
N VAL A 136 0.04 -2.64 9.69
CA VAL A 136 -0.94 -3.42 10.48
C VAL A 136 -0.37 -4.01 11.77
N PHE A 137 0.96 -4.19 11.83
CA PHE A 137 1.68 -4.75 12.99
C PHE A 137 3.00 -4.02 13.20
N ILE A 138 3.05 -3.18 14.21
CA ILE A 138 4.27 -2.42 14.58
C ILE A 138 5.28 -3.38 15.22
N LYS A 139 6.54 -3.27 14.81
CA LYS A 139 7.65 -4.10 15.30
C LYS A 139 8.90 -3.27 15.55
N ASN A 140 9.64 -3.61 16.63
CA ASN A 140 10.91 -2.97 16.96
C ASN A 140 10.82 -1.45 17.22
N SER A 141 9.69 -0.97 17.72
CA SER A 141 9.48 0.46 18.01
C SER A 141 10.40 1.02 19.10
N GLY A 142 10.88 0.16 20.00
CA GLY A 142 11.59 0.59 21.21
C GLY A 142 10.71 1.33 22.22
N VAL A 143 9.41 1.46 21.97
CA VAL A 143 8.45 2.16 22.84
C VAL A 143 7.56 1.14 23.54
N PRO A 144 7.53 1.10 24.88
CA PRO A 144 6.70 0.17 25.62
C PRO A 144 5.22 0.26 25.25
N GLY A 145 4.60 -0.89 24.92
CA GLY A 145 3.19 -0.99 24.60
C GLY A 145 2.80 -0.61 23.16
N ARG A 146 3.77 -0.23 22.31
CA ARG A 146 3.52 0.12 20.91
C ARG A 146 3.58 -1.10 19.98
N ASP A 147 4.53 -2.01 20.17
CA ASP A 147 4.71 -3.20 19.33
C ASP A 147 3.47 -4.10 19.36
N GLY A 148 3.15 -4.67 18.21
CA GLY A 148 2.02 -5.57 18.02
C GLY A 148 1.01 -5.08 16.99
N TRP A 149 -0.15 -5.74 16.98
CA TRP A 149 -1.25 -5.33 16.12
C TRP A 149 -1.71 -3.91 16.46
N VAL A 150 -1.94 -3.09 15.43
CA VAL A 150 -2.59 -1.80 15.62
C VAL A 150 -4.02 -1.99 16.13
N ARG A 151 -4.58 -1.01 16.83
CA ARG A 151 -5.94 -1.11 17.39
C ARG A 151 -7.01 -0.99 16.31
N SER A 152 -6.83 -0.05 15.40
CA SER A 152 -7.78 0.22 14.33
C SER A 152 -7.12 0.99 13.20
N ILE A 153 -7.67 0.84 12.00
CA ILE A 153 -7.32 1.64 10.84
C ILE A 153 -8.59 2.21 10.25
N LYS A 154 -8.62 3.53 10.09
CA LYS A 154 -9.61 4.24 9.30
C LYS A 154 -9.14 4.28 7.85
N VAL A 155 -9.91 3.71 6.97
CA VAL A 155 -9.62 3.59 5.53
C VAL A 155 -10.41 4.63 4.77
N TRP A 156 -9.71 5.47 3.99
CA TRP A 156 -10.27 6.55 3.20
C TRP A 156 -9.91 6.37 1.72
N PRO A 157 -10.71 5.66 0.92
CA PRO A 157 -10.42 5.47 -0.50
C PRO A 157 -10.58 6.77 -1.27
N GLY A 158 -9.65 7.04 -2.19
CA GLY A 158 -9.70 8.21 -3.07
C GLY A 158 -9.77 9.54 -2.33
N ARG A 159 -9.20 9.64 -1.13
CA ARG A 159 -9.21 10.89 -0.36
C ARG A 159 -8.34 11.94 -1.07
N ASN A 160 -8.79 13.19 -1.03
CA ASN A 160 -8.00 14.35 -1.46
C ASN A 160 -8.26 15.52 -0.52
N GLY A 161 -7.37 15.73 0.45
CA GLY A 161 -7.53 16.70 1.51
C GLY A 161 -8.85 16.50 2.29
N GLY A 162 -9.72 17.49 2.29
CA GLY A 162 -11.05 17.42 2.90
C GLY A 162 -12.07 16.57 2.15
N THR A 163 -11.81 16.24 0.87
CA THR A 163 -12.74 15.44 0.04
C THR A 163 -12.53 13.95 0.27
N ALA A 164 -13.60 13.24 0.66
CA ALA A 164 -13.57 11.80 0.95
C ALA A 164 -14.78 11.10 0.31
N PRO A 165 -14.71 10.76 -0.99
CA PRO A 165 -15.88 10.32 -1.75
C PRO A 165 -16.44 8.97 -1.31
N TYR A 166 -15.64 8.11 -0.63
CA TYR A 166 -16.01 6.73 -0.31
C TYR A 166 -15.95 6.37 1.17
N GLY A 167 -15.81 7.31 2.05
CA GLY A 167 -15.76 6.87 3.41
C GLY A 167 -15.29 7.86 4.38
N PRO A 168 -15.06 7.47 5.63
CA PRO A 168 -14.20 6.35 6.02
C PRO A 168 -14.93 5.04 6.36
N VAL A 169 -14.18 3.95 6.30
CA VAL A 169 -14.55 2.68 6.94
C VAL A 169 -13.47 2.32 7.95
N VAL A 170 -13.87 1.89 9.16
CA VAL A 170 -12.94 1.45 10.21
C VAL A 170 -12.79 -0.06 10.18
N SER A 171 -11.56 -0.55 10.25
CA SER A 171 -11.26 -1.98 10.43
C SER A 171 -10.40 -2.20 11.67
N THR A 172 -10.62 -3.36 12.31
CA THR A 172 -9.80 -3.95 13.37
C THR A 172 -9.29 -5.34 12.97
N ASN A 173 -9.56 -5.75 11.73
CA ASN A 173 -9.27 -7.09 11.22
C ASN A 173 -8.10 -7.03 10.23
N PHE A 174 -6.96 -7.56 10.65
CA PHE A 174 -5.70 -7.44 9.92
C PHE A 174 -5.07 -8.79 9.64
N ARG A 175 -4.24 -8.86 8.61
CA ARG A 175 -3.44 -10.02 8.21
C ARG A 175 -1.99 -9.62 8.02
N SER A 176 -1.08 -10.49 8.40
CA SER A 176 0.33 -10.43 8.08
C SER A 176 0.92 -11.84 8.13
N VAL A 177 2.23 -11.97 8.26
CA VAL A 177 2.93 -13.27 8.24
C VAL A 177 3.96 -13.37 9.37
N THR A 178 4.32 -14.61 9.74
CA THR A 178 5.23 -14.87 10.87
C THR A 178 6.62 -14.28 10.67
N GLY A 179 7.10 -14.17 9.43
CA GLY A 179 8.38 -13.54 9.12
C GLY A 179 8.43 -12.06 9.51
N TRP A 180 7.30 -11.35 9.38
CA TRP A 180 7.19 -9.98 9.88
C TRP A 180 6.87 -9.94 11.37
N THR A 181 5.75 -10.52 11.80
CA THR A 181 5.26 -10.38 13.18
C THR A 181 6.17 -11.03 14.23
N GLY A 182 6.89 -12.08 13.86
CA GLY A 182 7.85 -12.76 14.73
C GLY A 182 9.22 -12.06 14.77
N SER A 183 9.86 -11.89 13.63
CA SER A 183 11.25 -11.43 13.52
C SER A 183 11.42 -9.98 13.11
N GLY A 184 10.40 -9.33 12.53
CA GLY A 184 10.54 -8.00 11.94
C GLY A 184 11.45 -8.01 10.71
N ASP A 185 11.51 -9.14 10.00
CA ASP A 185 12.32 -9.26 8.78
C ASP A 185 11.62 -8.52 7.63
N GLU A 186 12.25 -7.47 7.13
CA GLU A 186 11.74 -6.60 6.08
C GLU A 186 11.42 -7.31 4.75
N ASN A 187 11.98 -8.51 4.54
CA ASN A 187 11.66 -9.34 3.38
C ASN A 187 10.24 -9.92 3.42
N TYR A 188 9.59 -9.85 4.57
CA TYR A 188 8.22 -10.34 4.82
C TYR A 188 7.28 -9.20 5.26
N ASP A 189 7.68 -7.97 5.03
CA ASP A 189 6.91 -6.78 5.37
C ASP A 189 5.76 -6.58 4.38
N TYR A 190 4.69 -7.34 4.56
CA TYR A 190 3.42 -7.21 3.84
C TYR A 190 2.25 -7.65 4.72
N GLY A 191 1.09 -7.11 4.43
CA GLY A 191 -0.13 -7.39 5.19
C GLY A 191 -1.38 -7.00 4.43
N ALA A 192 -2.51 -7.17 5.09
CA ALA A 192 -3.80 -6.74 4.57
C ALA A 192 -4.74 -6.24 5.67
N ILE A 193 -5.66 -5.39 5.26
CA ILE A 193 -6.78 -4.88 6.06
C ILE A 193 -8.05 -5.49 5.48
N ILE A 194 -8.84 -6.15 6.32
CA ILE A 194 -10.10 -6.77 5.92
C ILE A 194 -11.25 -5.88 6.37
N LEU A 195 -12.08 -5.46 5.45
CA LEU A 195 -13.26 -4.64 5.73
C LEU A 195 -14.49 -5.51 5.97
N SER A 196 -15.39 -5.05 6.81
CA SER A 196 -16.72 -5.64 7.01
C SER A 196 -17.71 -5.28 5.89
N THR A 197 -17.33 -4.39 4.99
CA THR A 197 -18.12 -3.90 3.86
C THR A 197 -17.44 -4.29 2.54
N ASP A 198 -18.21 -4.31 1.46
CA ASP A 198 -17.75 -4.55 0.09
C ASP A 198 -17.35 -3.26 -0.65
N LEU A 199 -16.73 -2.33 0.06
CA LEU A 199 -16.38 -1.01 -0.46
C LEU A 199 -15.52 -1.08 -1.74
N GLY A 200 -14.71 -2.12 -1.89
CA GLY A 200 -13.96 -2.40 -3.11
C GLY A 200 -14.86 -2.61 -4.34
N ALA A 201 -16.11 -3.05 -4.17
CA ALA A 201 -17.04 -3.14 -5.29
C ALA A 201 -17.40 -1.76 -5.86
N GLN A 202 -17.34 -0.71 -5.05
CA GLN A 202 -17.56 0.68 -5.49
C GLN A 202 -16.29 1.31 -6.04
N THR A 203 -15.14 1.10 -5.38
CA THR A 203 -13.87 1.72 -5.76
C THR A 203 -13.16 1.00 -6.90
N GLY A 204 -13.45 -0.29 -7.13
CA GLY A 204 -12.62 -1.19 -7.89
C GLY A 204 -11.40 -1.64 -7.11
N TRP A 205 -10.58 -2.47 -7.73
CA TRP A 205 -9.33 -2.99 -7.15
C TRP A 205 -8.31 -3.27 -8.24
N PHE A 206 -7.03 -3.28 -7.89
CA PHE A 206 -5.98 -3.74 -8.78
C PHE A 206 -5.89 -5.26 -8.77
N GLY A 207 -5.48 -5.82 -9.92
CA GLY A 207 -4.93 -7.16 -9.98
C GLY A 207 -3.56 -7.21 -9.30
N PHE A 208 -3.03 -8.40 -9.15
CA PHE A 208 -1.68 -8.63 -8.66
C PHE A 208 -1.15 -9.94 -9.22
N GLY A 209 0.17 -10.09 -9.26
CA GLY A 209 0.74 -11.29 -9.85
C GLY A 209 2.23 -11.50 -9.57
N VAL A 210 2.73 -12.62 -10.09
CA VAL A 210 4.12 -13.04 -9.99
C VAL A 210 4.74 -12.98 -11.38
N TRP A 211 5.88 -12.29 -11.48
CA TRP A 211 6.63 -12.17 -12.74
C TRP A 211 8.09 -12.56 -12.53
N SER A 212 8.74 -12.98 -13.62
CA SER A 212 10.17 -13.27 -13.63
C SER A 212 11.00 -12.00 -13.38
N ASP A 213 12.27 -12.17 -12.98
CA ASP A 213 13.20 -11.06 -12.82
C ASP A 213 13.40 -10.31 -14.14
N ALA A 214 13.49 -11.06 -15.25
CA ALA A 214 13.67 -10.50 -16.58
C ALA A 214 12.46 -9.63 -17.00
N ASP A 215 11.23 -10.05 -16.69
CA ASP A 215 10.03 -9.27 -16.96
C ASP A 215 10.00 -8.00 -16.10
N LEU A 216 10.27 -8.12 -14.80
CA LEU A 216 10.24 -6.98 -13.88
C LEU A 216 11.26 -5.90 -14.26
N LEU A 217 12.45 -6.27 -14.71
CA LEU A 217 13.49 -5.33 -15.17
C LEU A 217 13.09 -4.56 -16.45
N GLN A 218 12.04 -4.97 -17.16
CA GLN A 218 11.52 -4.25 -18.32
C GLN A 218 10.31 -3.36 -18.00
N VAL A 219 9.84 -3.38 -16.73
CA VAL A 219 8.61 -2.70 -16.33
C VAL A 219 8.88 -1.27 -15.89
N THR A 220 8.00 -0.34 -16.27
CA THR A 220 7.81 0.89 -15.54
C THR A 220 6.95 0.58 -14.32
N GLY A 221 7.53 0.73 -13.12
CA GLY A 221 6.81 0.70 -11.86
C GLY A 221 6.07 2.02 -11.67
N ASN A 222 4.84 1.94 -11.22
CA ASN A 222 4.00 3.09 -10.89
C ASN A 222 3.69 3.02 -9.40
N ILE A 223 3.76 4.15 -8.70
CA ILE A 223 3.39 4.26 -7.28
C ILE A 223 2.48 5.47 -7.11
N ALA A 224 1.37 5.28 -6.40
CA ALA A 224 0.57 6.38 -5.88
C ALA A 224 0.29 6.16 -4.40
N GLY A 225 0.39 7.22 -3.59
CA GLY A 225 0.22 7.12 -2.14
C GLY A 225 0.10 8.49 -1.49
N TYR A 226 0.09 8.49 -0.18
CA TYR A 226 -0.22 9.64 0.67
C TYR A 226 1.00 10.06 1.50
N PRO A 227 1.93 10.82 0.93
CA PRO A 227 3.17 11.22 1.60
C PRO A 227 2.93 12.30 2.67
N ALA A 228 3.69 12.24 3.77
CA ALA A 228 3.58 13.14 4.90
C ALA A 228 4.20 14.54 4.64
N ASP A 229 5.06 14.67 3.64
CA ASP A 229 5.70 15.95 3.25
C ASP A 229 4.85 16.82 2.32
N LYS A 230 3.68 16.33 1.93
CA LYS A 230 2.74 17.01 1.05
C LYS A 230 1.51 17.47 1.84
N PRO A 231 0.62 18.29 1.24
CA PRO A 231 -0.62 18.66 1.90
C PRO A 231 -1.37 17.43 2.41
N TYR A 232 -1.89 17.53 3.63
CA TYR A 232 -2.45 16.40 4.37
C TYR A 232 -3.51 15.63 3.57
N ALA A 233 -3.36 14.31 3.54
CA ALA A 233 -4.27 13.37 2.88
C ALA A 233 -4.48 13.64 1.38
N THR A 234 -3.48 14.18 0.67
CA THR A 234 -3.49 14.31 -0.78
C THR A 234 -2.73 13.16 -1.44
N LEU A 235 -3.26 12.68 -2.57
CA LEU A 235 -2.68 11.57 -3.33
C LEU A 235 -1.61 12.08 -4.29
N TRP A 236 -0.43 11.47 -4.25
CA TRP A 236 0.71 11.81 -5.10
C TRP A 236 1.23 10.59 -5.85
N TYR A 237 1.67 10.80 -7.08
CA TYR A 237 2.07 9.75 -8.03
C TYR A 237 3.44 10.04 -8.62
N ASP A 238 4.23 8.98 -8.82
CA ASP A 238 5.43 8.96 -9.65
C ASP A 238 5.61 7.58 -10.30
N ALA A 239 6.37 7.52 -11.40
CA ALA A 239 6.62 6.28 -12.11
C ALA A 239 7.99 6.29 -12.77
N ARG A 240 8.77 5.22 -12.55
CA ARG A 240 10.07 5.00 -13.18
C ARG A 240 10.30 3.53 -13.45
N ARG A 241 11.29 3.24 -14.28
CA ARG A 241 11.68 1.87 -14.55
C ARG A 241 12.20 1.20 -13.27
N ILE A 242 11.88 -0.10 -13.12
CA ILE A 242 12.46 -0.91 -12.05
C ILE A 242 13.97 -0.99 -12.25
N ASP A 243 14.74 -0.63 -11.21
CA ASP A 243 16.20 -0.60 -11.23
C ASP A 243 16.80 -1.99 -11.08
N SER A 244 16.40 -2.70 -10.05
CA SER A 244 16.89 -4.05 -9.78
C SER A 244 15.87 -4.91 -9.03
N VAL A 245 16.09 -6.23 -9.07
CA VAL A 245 15.19 -7.22 -8.50
C VAL A 245 15.98 -8.22 -7.66
N GLY A 246 15.55 -8.37 -6.41
CA GLY A 246 16.04 -9.41 -5.51
C GLY A 246 15.03 -10.55 -5.35
N PRO A 247 15.38 -11.60 -4.61
CA PRO A 247 14.47 -12.72 -4.39
C PRO A 247 13.15 -12.33 -3.73
N ARG A 248 13.15 -11.30 -2.88
CA ARG A 248 11.99 -10.82 -2.09
C ARG A 248 11.74 -9.32 -2.16
N LYS A 249 12.58 -8.58 -2.87
CA LYS A 249 12.49 -7.12 -3.00
C LYS A 249 12.54 -6.70 -4.46
N VAL A 250 11.86 -5.59 -4.74
CA VAL A 250 11.99 -4.83 -5.99
C VAL A 250 12.55 -3.47 -5.61
N TYR A 251 13.52 -2.97 -6.37
CA TYR A 251 14.21 -1.70 -6.12
C TYR A 251 13.97 -0.72 -7.27
N TYR A 252 13.82 0.54 -6.94
CA TYR A 252 13.48 1.62 -7.89
C TYR A 252 13.88 2.98 -7.33
N ASP A 253 14.10 3.95 -8.20
CA ASP A 253 14.37 5.34 -7.88
C ASP A 253 13.11 6.23 -7.98
N ILE A 254 11.92 5.63 -8.03
CA ILE A 254 10.63 6.33 -7.94
C ILE A 254 10.62 7.16 -6.65
N ASP A 255 10.27 8.45 -6.77
CA ASP A 255 10.22 9.34 -5.64
C ASP A 255 9.11 8.95 -4.66
N THR A 256 9.47 8.76 -3.41
CA THR A 256 8.54 8.47 -2.32
C THR A 256 8.94 9.23 -1.06
N PHE A 257 8.02 9.31 -0.12
CA PHE A 257 8.25 9.89 1.20
C PHE A 257 7.41 9.15 2.25
N GLY A 258 7.81 9.24 3.51
CA GLY A 258 7.10 8.67 4.65
C GLY A 258 5.59 8.91 4.57
N GLY A 259 4.78 7.87 4.82
CA GLY A 259 3.33 7.83 4.60
C GLY A 259 2.93 7.07 3.35
N GLN A 260 3.82 6.90 2.36
CA GLN A 260 3.56 6.05 1.20
C GLN A 260 3.80 4.56 1.48
N SER A 261 4.28 4.20 2.67
CA SER A 261 4.35 2.82 3.18
C SER A 261 3.05 2.06 2.95
N GLY A 262 3.11 0.92 2.27
CA GLY A 262 1.96 0.11 1.88
C GLY A 262 1.36 0.43 0.51
N SER A 263 1.86 1.44 -0.21
CA SER A 263 1.45 1.72 -1.59
C SER A 263 1.69 0.52 -2.51
N SER A 264 0.85 0.37 -3.53
CA SER A 264 1.12 -0.57 -4.60
C SER A 264 2.27 -0.09 -5.48
N VAL A 265 3.27 -0.93 -5.69
CA VAL A 265 4.13 -0.82 -6.86
C VAL A 265 3.47 -1.64 -7.95
N TYR A 266 2.99 -1.02 -9.03
CA TYR A 266 2.20 -1.71 -10.03
C TYR A 266 2.71 -1.47 -11.46
N ARG A 267 2.36 -2.40 -12.32
CA ARG A 267 2.57 -2.30 -13.78
C ARG A 267 1.23 -2.17 -14.48
N ILE A 268 1.26 -1.62 -15.69
CA ILE A 268 0.10 -1.50 -16.56
C ILE A 268 0.25 -2.49 -17.73
N ILE A 269 -0.80 -3.29 -17.97
CA ILE A 269 -0.90 -4.21 -19.10
C ILE A 269 -2.22 -3.91 -19.82
N GLY A 270 -2.14 -3.30 -20.99
CA GLY A 270 -3.34 -2.75 -21.64
C GLY A 270 -3.96 -1.66 -20.78
N ASN A 271 -5.19 -1.86 -20.35
CA ASN A 271 -5.89 -0.95 -19.45
C ASN A 271 -5.92 -1.44 -17.99
N ASP A 272 -5.27 -2.57 -17.70
CA ASP A 272 -5.32 -3.21 -16.40
C ASP A 272 -4.07 -2.89 -15.56
N ARG A 273 -4.25 -2.77 -14.25
CA ARG A 273 -3.21 -2.51 -13.25
C ARG A 273 -2.97 -3.74 -12.41
N TYR A 274 -1.69 -4.12 -12.30
CA TYR A 274 -1.29 -5.30 -11.55
C TYR A 274 -0.17 -4.96 -10.57
N GLY A 275 -0.43 -5.10 -9.27
CA GLY A 275 0.59 -5.01 -8.23
C GLY A 275 1.71 -6.01 -8.46
N ILE A 276 2.96 -5.54 -8.38
CA ILE A 276 4.19 -6.35 -8.48
C ILE A 276 4.95 -6.38 -7.16
N ALA A 277 4.74 -5.36 -6.31
CA ALA A 277 5.31 -5.26 -4.97
C ALA A 277 4.45 -4.35 -4.09
N VAL A 278 4.67 -4.42 -2.78
CA VAL A 278 4.18 -3.48 -1.76
C VAL A 278 5.33 -2.57 -1.37
N HIS A 279 5.18 -1.26 -1.53
CA HIS A 279 6.19 -0.27 -1.11
C HIS A 279 6.38 -0.29 0.39
N THR A 280 7.63 -0.35 0.86
CA THR A 280 7.93 -0.54 2.28
C THR A 280 9.05 0.32 2.84
N TYR A 281 10.12 0.57 2.07
CA TYR A 281 11.31 1.23 2.61
C TYR A 281 11.93 2.20 1.61
N GLY A 282 12.44 3.29 2.13
CA GLY A 282 13.34 4.18 1.43
C GLY A 282 14.81 3.79 1.63
N GLY A 283 15.65 4.35 0.79
CA GLY A 283 17.10 4.18 0.87
C GLY A 283 17.85 5.33 0.22
N ALA A 284 19.12 5.49 0.54
CA ALA A 284 19.92 6.61 0.06
C ALA A 284 20.10 6.68 -1.47
N ARG A 285 19.88 5.58 -2.18
CA ARG A 285 20.03 5.50 -3.65
C ARG A 285 18.80 4.98 -4.35
N VAL A 286 18.06 4.07 -3.72
CA VAL A 286 16.87 3.44 -4.27
C VAL A 286 15.89 3.18 -3.14
N ASN A 287 14.61 3.32 -3.43
CA ASN A 287 13.51 2.86 -2.61
C ASN A 287 13.22 1.39 -2.91
N SER A 288 12.48 0.70 -2.04
CA SER A 288 12.21 -0.72 -2.23
C SER A 288 10.81 -1.11 -1.79
N GLY A 289 10.32 -2.19 -2.39
CA GLY A 289 9.07 -2.83 -2.01
C GLY A 289 9.21 -4.33 -1.81
N THR A 290 8.36 -4.89 -0.96
CA THR A 290 8.25 -6.33 -0.79
C THR A 290 7.63 -6.94 -2.04
N ARG A 291 8.42 -7.73 -2.77
CA ARG A 291 8.04 -8.34 -4.04
C ARG A 291 6.87 -9.30 -3.88
N ILE A 292 5.91 -9.26 -4.78
CA ILE A 292 4.87 -10.28 -4.86
C ILE A 292 5.49 -11.54 -5.49
N THR A 293 5.94 -12.43 -4.62
CA THR A 293 6.40 -13.79 -4.95
C THR A 293 5.23 -14.77 -4.84
N THR A 294 5.41 -16.02 -5.24
CA THR A 294 4.34 -17.03 -5.15
C THR A 294 3.74 -17.14 -3.74
N PRO A 295 4.51 -17.19 -2.63
CA PRO A 295 3.92 -17.20 -1.29
C PRO A 295 3.11 -15.94 -0.96
N VAL A 296 3.59 -14.74 -1.33
CA VAL A 296 2.86 -13.49 -1.13
C VAL A 296 1.56 -13.49 -1.93
N TYR A 297 1.63 -13.91 -3.19
CA TYR A 297 0.47 -14.07 -4.06
C TYR A 297 -0.58 -15.00 -3.46
N ASN A 298 -0.18 -16.17 -2.98
CA ASN A 298 -1.09 -17.14 -2.37
C ASN A 298 -1.78 -16.57 -1.12
N ASN A 299 -1.04 -15.84 -0.28
CA ASN A 299 -1.61 -15.17 0.88
C ASN A 299 -2.62 -14.08 0.46
N PHE A 300 -2.31 -13.27 -0.53
CA PHE A 300 -3.24 -12.25 -1.03
C PHE A 300 -4.51 -12.87 -1.64
N VAL A 301 -4.40 -13.99 -2.35
CA VAL A 301 -5.55 -14.75 -2.85
C VAL A 301 -6.42 -15.24 -1.70
N ALA A 302 -5.80 -15.83 -0.67
CA ALA A 302 -6.52 -16.32 0.51
C ALA A 302 -7.17 -15.20 1.33
N TRP A 303 -6.56 -14.03 1.39
CA TRP A 303 -7.09 -12.87 2.13
C TRP A 303 -8.12 -12.07 1.33
N LYS A 304 -8.12 -12.19 0.01
CA LYS A 304 -9.06 -11.50 -0.89
C LYS A 304 -10.49 -12.06 -0.80
N ALA A 305 -10.65 -13.32 -0.40
CA ALA A 305 -11.91 -14.08 -0.40
C ALA A 305 -12.95 -13.52 0.57
#